data_18dcc9836df0ca0ed84b761ab20cca73
#
_entry.id   18dcc9836df0ca0ed84b761ab20cca73
#
_cell.length_a   1.000
_cell.length_b   1.000
_cell.length_c   1.000
_cell.angle_alpha   90.00
_cell.angle_beta   90.00
_cell.angle_gamma   90.00
#
_symmetry.space_group_name_H-M   'P 1'
#
loop_
_entity.id
_entity.type
_entity.pdbx_description
1 polymer ?
#
loop_
_entity_poly.entity_id
_entity_poly.type
_entity_poly.pdbx_seq_one_letter_code
_entity_poly.pdbx_strand_id
1 'polypeptide(L)'
;MRLFFRIILLVNITSYNLISQNRLNPLEIPILLSGTFGEFRKTHFHTGIDIKTLGKEGIKVRAIDDGDLIRAKVSTSGYGKVVYIRHYDGTTSVYAHLKRFSQRIEKIIKEIQYKKKRFEIEKFFQEGEVKIKKSEIIGSSGNTGGSSGPHLHFELRNTKNEKPLNPLKHGFFVLDTIPPTIQNIYIYKFLKKNASKRKRIALKKDKTLYTVIDTIKTNGMFGIGYTGYDKQNLSHNRNGIYKRELTINGEKVYSYKFDDLIFSDGKKIDLLIDYEAYNIDKIRIKKLYQSIESEFSFLEKNKYNGLFKVVKDSIYNVKILFEDFNKNISEVKMVLVGKDKEDDLYFSKNEFNDNPYKPNKEYEVKYQLLNLKIPKDAFYEPTNLNFDYKLDTLVIEKFTKAPKKGLSLEFFLPKGLDSTTLRQICIGKFNFGRKNKIQYVFGKKNYGKIYAKNISEGKYFLTKDTKPPSIKPINFQNGKLVDNLSILKLRVNDNLSGIKKYNAYINGDWILMEHEPKRNLMFIEFSNLKSDDSKLELNLIVEDVVGNVNKFHASLYREIVN
;
A
#
# COMPACT_ATOMS: atom_id res chain seq x y z
N MET A 1 43.37 24.25 65.01
CA MET A 1 43.74 24.41 63.61
C MET A 1 43.03 23.30 62.84
N ARG A 2 41.83 23.55 62.22
CA ARG A 2 41.01 22.58 61.52
C ARG A 2 41.27 22.73 60.02
N LEU A 3 41.84 21.70 59.41
CA LEU A 3 42.07 21.62 57.99
C LEU A 3 40.77 21.14 57.32
N PHE A 4 40.13 21.95 56.46
CA PHE A 4 39.04 21.60 55.64
C PHE A 4 39.58 21.02 54.32
N PHE A 5 39.43 19.70 54.07
CA PHE A 5 39.62 19.08 52.77
C PHE A 5 38.37 19.33 51.95
N ARG A 6 38.47 20.14 50.88
CA ARG A 6 37.47 20.23 49.84
C ARG A 6 37.75 19.15 48.82
N ILE A 7 36.91 18.14 48.79
CA ILE A 7 36.86 17.17 47.67
C ILE A 7 36.07 17.83 46.53
N ILE A 8 36.79 18.20 45.47
CA ILE A 8 36.17 18.61 44.20
C ILE A 8 35.81 17.34 43.45
N LEU A 9 34.52 16.98 43.45
CA LEU A 9 33.96 15.91 42.63
C LEU A 9 33.85 16.44 41.18
N LEU A 10 34.82 16.12 40.34
CA LEU A 10 34.72 16.35 38.90
C LEU A 10 33.69 15.37 38.33
N VAL A 11 32.44 15.82 38.18
CA VAL A 11 31.42 15.14 37.41
C VAL A 11 31.75 15.38 35.96
N ASN A 12 32.36 14.40 35.28
CA ASN A 12 32.45 14.35 33.85
C ASN A 12 31.03 14.16 33.29
N ILE A 13 30.35 15.26 33.05
CA ILE A 13 29.13 15.28 32.22
C ILE A 13 29.62 15.10 30.80
N THR A 14 29.72 13.85 30.34
CA THR A 14 29.70 13.57 28.92
C THR A 14 28.32 14.02 28.43
N SER A 15 28.26 15.23 27.93
CA SER A 15 27.14 15.76 27.16
C SER A 15 27.00 14.88 25.91
N TYR A 16 26.25 13.80 26.04
CA TYR A 16 25.60 13.23 24.87
C TYR A 16 24.78 14.38 24.30
N ASN A 17 25.24 14.94 23.20
CA ASN A 17 24.48 15.80 22.35
C ASN A 17 23.28 14.99 21.83
N LEU A 18 22.25 14.83 22.64
CA LEU A 18 20.89 14.67 22.22
C LEU A 18 20.52 16.00 21.54
N ILE A 19 21.02 16.19 20.32
CA ILE A 19 20.39 17.07 19.36
C ILE A 19 19.08 16.34 19.05
N SER A 20 18.10 16.50 19.90
CA SER A 20 16.70 16.37 19.54
C SER A 20 16.53 17.39 18.41
N GLN A 21 16.71 16.94 17.17
CA GLN A 21 16.39 17.76 16.01
C GLN A 21 14.89 18.02 16.11
N ASN A 22 14.57 19.19 16.67
CA ASN A 22 13.17 19.62 16.79
C ASN A 22 12.72 20.03 15.38
N ARG A 23 12.40 18.98 14.57
CA ARG A 23 11.95 19.17 13.21
C ARG A 23 10.56 19.79 13.25
N LEU A 24 10.32 20.67 12.29
CA LEU A 24 9.03 21.31 12.15
C LEU A 24 7.99 20.28 11.71
N ASN A 25 6.79 20.31 12.29
CA ASN A 25 5.68 19.54 11.78
C ASN A 25 5.32 19.99 10.35
N PRO A 26 5.11 19.06 9.42
CA PRO A 26 4.76 19.40 8.04
C PRO A 26 3.39 20.09 7.89
N LEU A 27 2.55 20.03 8.92
CA LEU A 27 1.26 20.72 9.01
C LEU A 27 1.21 21.57 10.28
N GLU A 28 0.48 22.68 10.26
CA GLU A 28 0.25 23.56 11.44
C GLU A 28 -0.82 23.02 12.41
N ILE A 29 -1.01 21.72 12.44
CA ILE A 29 -1.96 21.04 13.32
C ILE A 29 -1.26 19.90 14.06
N PRO A 30 -1.76 19.46 15.22
CA PRO A 30 -1.24 18.29 15.90
C PRO A 30 -1.22 17.04 15.00
N ILE A 31 -0.17 16.23 15.13
CA ILE A 31 -0.05 14.99 14.36
C ILE A 31 -1.02 13.96 14.94
N LEU A 32 -2.12 13.75 14.23
CA LEU A 32 -3.05 12.65 14.44
C LEU A 32 -2.92 11.68 13.29
N LEU A 33 -2.63 10.42 13.58
CA LEU A 33 -2.33 9.42 12.55
C LEU A 33 -3.59 8.69 12.07
N SER A 34 -3.67 8.50 10.77
CA SER A 34 -4.59 7.53 10.13
C SER A 34 -3.85 6.29 9.61
N GLY A 35 -2.52 6.30 9.66
CA GLY A 35 -1.65 5.18 9.33
C GLY A 35 -0.26 5.38 9.93
N THR A 36 0.31 4.33 10.53
CA THR A 36 1.64 4.35 11.15
C THR A 36 2.70 3.74 10.24
N PHE A 37 3.96 4.09 10.50
CA PHE A 37 5.11 3.49 9.83
C PHE A 37 5.17 1.97 10.07
N GLY A 38 5.47 1.19 9.04
CA GLY A 38 5.53 -0.27 9.11
C GLY A 38 4.16 -0.98 9.15
N GLU A 39 3.05 -0.24 9.05
CA GLU A 39 1.73 -0.85 8.99
C GLU A 39 1.58 -1.79 7.79
N PHE A 40 0.99 -2.96 8.02
CA PHE A 40 0.72 -3.96 6.98
C PHE A 40 -0.36 -3.46 6.02
N ARG A 41 0.02 -3.02 4.83
CA ARG A 41 -0.91 -2.71 3.72
C ARG A 41 -1.19 -3.99 2.92
N LYS A 42 -1.93 -3.87 1.82
CA LYS A 42 -2.32 -5.04 1.01
C LYS A 42 -1.12 -5.74 0.34
N THR A 43 -0.14 -4.98 -0.13
CA THR A 43 0.98 -5.47 -0.95
C THR A 43 2.35 -4.97 -0.49
N HIS A 44 2.42 -4.18 0.57
CA HIS A 44 3.66 -3.57 1.06
C HIS A 44 3.50 -3.10 2.51
N PHE A 45 4.60 -2.76 3.17
CA PHE A 45 4.59 -2.02 4.42
C PHE A 45 4.39 -0.53 4.15
N HIS A 46 3.71 0.16 5.04
CA HIS A 46 3.58 1.60 4.99
C HIS A 46 4.93 2.26 5.27
N THR A 47 5.45 3.02 4.31
CA THR A 47 6.81 3.59 4.32
C THR A 47 6.90 4.99 4.94
N GLY A 48 5.80 5.48 5.49
CA GLY A 48 5.69 6.78 6.14
C GLY A 48 4.66 6.78 7.25
N ILE A 49 4.15 7.97 7.54
CA ILE A 49 2.99 8.20 8.39
C ILE A 49 1.91 8.94 7.61
N ASP A 50 0.66 8.59 7.85
CA ASP A 50 -0.49 9.29 7.27
C ASP A 50 -1.05 10.27 8.30
N ILE A 51 -0.84 11.57 8.11
CA ILE A 51 -1.27 12.64 9.01
C ILE A 51 -2.67 13.10 8.61
N LYS A 52 -3.62 13.02 9.53
CA LYS A 52 -5.00 13.49 9.32
C LYS A 52 -5.05 14.98 9.06
N THR A 53 -5.92 15.37 8.13
CA THR A 53 -6.17 16.78 7.77
C THR A 53 -7.60 17.19 8.14
N LEU A 54 -8.15 16.65 9.24
CA LEU A 54 -9.50 16.92 9.74
C LEU A 54 -10.60 16.65 8.69
N GLY A 55 -10.35 15.70 7.77
CA GLY A 55 -11.27 15.39 6.66
C GLY A 55 -11.30 16.43 5.54
N LYS A 56 -10.41 17.42 5.55
CA LYS A 56 -10.37 18.54 4.60
C LYS A 56 -9.13 18.48 3.72
N GLU A 57 -9.28 18.97 2.51
CA GLU A 57 -8.16 19.28 1.61
C GLU A 57 -7.77 20.76 1.73
N GLY A 58 -6.53 21.11 1.41
CA GLY A 58 -6.10 22.51 1.31
C GLY A 58 -5.34 23.04 2.53
N ILE A 59 -5.06 22.22 3.55
CA ILE A 59 -4.20 22.65 4.67
C ILE A 59 -2.78 22.85 4.14
N LYS A 60 -2.14 23.97 4.50
CA LYS A 60 -0.78 24.31 4.09
C LYS A 60 0.20 23.24 4.54
N VAL A 61 1.02 22.77 3.60
CA VAL A 61 2.11 21.81 3.83
C VAL A 61 3.42 22.56 3.78
N ARG A 62 4.27 22.36 4.79
CA ARG A 62 5.55 23.05 4.97
C ARG A 62 6.72 22.10 4.89
N ALA A 63 7.85 22.61 4.42
CA ALA A 63 9.12 21.92 4.52
C ALA A 63 9.53 21.80 6.00
N ILE A 64 9.92 20.61 6.41
CA ILE A 64 10.34 20.32 7.80
C ILE A 64 11.68 20.91 8.16
N ASP A 65 12.52 21.16 7.16
CA ASP A 65 13.86 21.74 7.31
C ASP A 65 14.34 22.35 5.98
N ASP A 66 15.48 23.06 6.02
CA ASP A 66 16.19 23.56 4.83
C ASP A 66 16.61 22.39 3.92
N GLY A 67 16.68 22.65 2.61
CA GLY A 67 17.12 21.63 1.65
C GLY A 67 16.90 22.01 0.20
N ASP A 68 17.09 21.03 -0.69
CA ASP A 68 16.87 21.14 -2.13
C ASP A 68 15.68 20.31 -2.56
N LEU A 69 14.80 20.89 -3.38
CA LEU A 69 13.78 20.13 -4.09
C LEU A 69 14.47 19.23 -5.13
N ILE A 70 14.46 17.93 -4.91
CA ILE A 70 15.14 16.98 -5.83
C ILE A 70 14.19 16.30 -6.81
N ARG A 71 12.88 16.26 -6.51
CA ARG A 71 11.90 15.59 -7.35
C ARG A 71 10.50 16.13 -7.09
N ALA A 72 9.74 16.34 -8.17
CA ALA A 72 8.29 16.55 -8.10
C ALA A 72 7.59 15.67 -9.15
N LYS A 73 6.44 15.11 -8.79
CA LYS A 73 5.69 14.22 -9.66
C LYS A 73 4.20 14.49 -9.58
N VAL A 74 3.52 14.36 -10.72
CA VAL A 74 2.07 14.35 -10.86
C VAL A 74 1.67 13.00 -11.46
N SER A 75 0.83 12.25 -10.77
CA SER A 75 0.33 10.95 -11.23
C SER A 75 -1.13 10.76 -10.82
N THR A 76 -1.88 10.01 -11.60
CA THR A 76 -3.25 9.62 -11.30
C THR A 76 -3.33 8.47 -10.28
N SER A 77 -2.20 7.84 -9.95
CA SER A 77 -2.09 6.71 -9.03
C SER A 77 -0.96 6.89 -8.01
N GLY A 78 -0.78 5.93 -7.10
CA GLY A 78 0.27 5.96 -6.08
C GLY A 78 0.24 7.23 -5.25
N TYR A 79 1.35 7.97 -5.16
CA TYR A 79 1.48 9.20 -4.37
C TYR A 79 0.71 10.41 -4.91
N GLY A 80 0.16 10.35 -6.13
CA GLY A 80 -0.53 11.49 -6.73
C GLY A 80 0.41 12.66 -7.03
N LYS A 81 0.08 13.87 -6.54
CA LYS A 81 0.99 15.02 -6.53
C LYS A 81 1.92 14.88 -5.31
N VAL A 82 3.24 14.82 -5.57
CA VAL A 82 4.25 14.56 -4.54
C VAL A 82 5.52 15.36 -4.78
N VAL A 83 6.15 15.84 -3.70
CA VAL A 83 7.46 16.49 -3.70
C VAL A 83 8.44 15.77 -2.78
N TYR A 84 9.73 15.81 -3.15
CA TYR A 84 10.85 15.22 -2.39
C TYR A 84 11.86 16.32 -2.14
N ILE A 85 12.23 16.51 -0.87
CA ILE A 85 13.19 17.53 -0.46
C ILE A 85 14.36 16.81 0.22
N ARG A 86 15.56 16.99 -0.33
CA ARG A 86 16.81 16.50 0.26
C ARG A 86 17.32 17.55 1.26
N HIS A 87 17.46 17.14 2.51
CA HIS A 87 17.98 17.95 3.60
C HIS A 87 19.50 17.79 3.76
N TYR A 88 20.15 18.78 4.36
CA TYR A 88 21.60 18.79 4.53
C TYR A 88 22.10 17.82 5.61
N ASP A 89 21.20 17.24 6.41
CA ASP A 89 21.50 16.22 7.43
C ASP A 89 21.55 14.78 6.86
N GLY A 90 21.47 14.62 5.54
CA GLY A 90 21.47 13.30 4.87
C GLY A 90 20.13 12.59 4.83
N THR A 91 19.04 13.29 5.15
CA THR A 91 17.68 12.77 4.99
C THR A 91 16.93 13.40 3.82
N THR A 92 15.92 12.70 3.32
CA THR A 92 15.00 13.19 2.29
C THR A 92 13.58 13.08 2.82
N SER A 93 12.84 14.19 2.84
CA SER A 93 11.41 14.18 3.16
C SER A 93 10.55 14.06 1.91
N VAL A 94 9.42 13.33 2.04
CA VAL A 94 8.46 13.09 0.95
C VAL A 94 7.08 13.53 1.42
N TYR A 95 6.41 14.35 0.62
CA TYR A 95 5.08 14.91 0.92
C TYR A 95 4.14 14.53 -0.23
N ALA A 96 3.24 13.59 0.03
CA ALA A 96 2.39 13.01 -1.01
C ALA A 96 0.90 13.29 -0.80
N HIS A 97 0.10 12.92 -1.80
CA HIS A 97 -1.33 13.15 -1.91
C HIS A 97 -1.71 14.63 -1.91
N LEU A 98 -0.78 15.53 -2.31
CA LEU A 98 -1.02 16.96 -2.33
C LEU A 98 -2.17 17.33 -3.27
N LYS A 99 -2.94 18.35 -2.89
CA LYS A 99 -3.95 18.98 -3.76
C LYS A 99 -3.28 19.83 -4.82
N ARG A 100 -2.36 20.70 -4.38
CA ARG A 100 -1.57 21.62 -5.23
C ARG A 100 -0.16 21.74 -4.66
N PHE A 101 0.78 22.03 -5.53
CA PHE A 101 2.09 22.52 -5.14
C PHE A 101 2.03 24.00 -4.73
N SER A 102 3.10 24.54 -4.14
CA SER A 102 3.24 26.00 -4.00
C SER A 102 3.32 26.68 -5.36
N GLN A 103 2.97 27.95 -5.42
CA GLN A 103 2.94 28.71 -6.69
C GLN A 103 4.25 28.58 -7.49
N ARG A 104 5.40 28.63 -6.80
CA ARG A 104 6.73 28.49 -7.40
C ARG A 104 6.92 27.11 -8.05
N ILE A 105 6.61 26.04 -7.33
CA ILE A 105 6.75 24.66 -7.84
C ILE A 105 5.70 24.38 -8.92
N GLU A 106 4.45 24.84 -8.71
CA GLU A 106 3.34 24.66 -9.66
C GLU A 106 3.68 25.28 -11.04
N LYS A 107 4.30 26.47 -11.07
CA LYS A 107 4.73 27.12 -12.31
C LYS A 107 5.68 26.22 -13.11
N ILE A 108 6.73 25.70 -12.48
CA ILE A 108 7.71 24.82 -13.13
C ILE A 108 7.03 23.55 -13.68
N ILE A 109 6.16 22.96 -12.87
CA ILE A 109 5.44 21.73 -13.24
C ILE A 109 4.50 21.97 -14.43
N LYS A 110 3.71 23.06 -14.39
CA LYS A 110 2.80 23.44 -15.49
C LYS A 110 3.55 23.70 -16.79
N GLU A 111 4.66 24.42 -16.76
CA GLU A 111 5.50 24.65 -17.95
C GLU A 111 5.91 23.32 -18.63
N ILE A 112 6.30 22.31 -17.84
CA ILE A 112 6.66 20.99 -18.35
C ILE A 112 5.43 20.25 -18.89
N GLN A 113 4.27 20.34 -18.19
CA GLN A 113 3.01 19.73 -18.63
C GLN A 113 2.56 20.30 -19.98
N TYR A 114 2.62 21.63 -20.16
CA TYR A 114 2.30 22.30 -21.43
C TYR A 114 3.28 21.94 -22.54
N LYS A 115 4.59 21.95 -22.25
CA LYS A 115 5.62 21.52 -23.21
C LYS A 115 5.42 20.09 -23.68
N LYS A 116 5.07 19.18 -22.77
CA LYS A 116 4.86 17.74 -23.06
C LYS A 116 3.42 17.41 -23.47
N LYS A 117 2.50 18.35 -23.40
CA LYS A 117 1.05 18.15 -23.60
C LYS A 117 0.51 16.93 -22.86
N ARG A 118 0.80 16.82 -21.55
CA ARG A 118 0.35 15.70 -20.70
C ARG A 118 0.20 16.14 -19.25
N PHE A 119 -0.83 15.55 -18.58
CA PHE A 119 -1.09 15.79 -17.17
C PHE A 119 -0.04 15.13 -16.26
N GLU A 120 0.22 13.83 -16.48
CA GLU A 120 1.17 13.09 -15.65
C GLU A 120 2.59 13.40 -16.09
N ILE A 121 3.39 13.89 -15.14
CA ILE A 121 4.81 14.20 -15.36
C ILE A 121 5.64 13.86 -14.13
N GLU A 122 6.94 13.74 -14.36
CA GLU A 122 7.94 13.59 -13.32
C GLU A 122 9.15 14.44 -13.70
N LYS A 123 9.60 15.31 -12.78
CA LYS A 123 10.78 16.16 -12.91
C LYS A 123 11.75 15.85 -11.79
N PHE A 124 12.97 15.53 -12.15
CA PHE A 124 14.13 15.51 -11.26
C PHE A 124 14.84 16.85 -11.39
N PHE A 125 15.23 17.42 -10.26
CA PHE A 125 15.92 18.70 -10.18
C PHE A 125 17.40 18.48 -9.89
N GLN A 126 18.25 19.38 -10.39
CA GLN A 126 19.66 19.41 -10.05
C GLN A 126 19.85 19.98 -8.63
N GLU A 127 20.97 19.68 -8.01
CA GLU A 127 21.35 20.25 -6.72
C GLU A 127 21.42 21.77 -6.80
N GLY A 128 20.75 22.45 -5.86
CA GLY A 128 20.68 23.92 -5.83
C GLY A 128 19.73 24.56 -6.86
N GLU A 129 19.10 23.79 -7.79
CA GLU A 129 18.16 24.32 -8.81
C GLU A 129 16.94 24.97 -8.13
N VAL A 130 16.41 24.35 -7.08
CA VAL A 130 15.29 24.89 -6.28
C VAL A 130 15.58 24.69 -4.80
N LYS A 131 16.13 25.70 -4.15
CA LYS A 131 16.36 25.72 -2.71
C LYS A 131 15.04 25.94 -1.97
N ILE A 132 14.83 25.18 -0.93
CA ILE A 132 13.65 25.25 -0.05
C ILE A 132 14.12 25.62 1.36
N LYS A 133 13.43 26.55 1.98
CA LYS A 133 13.69 26.94 3.37
C LYS A 133 12.81 26.21 4.36
N LYS A 134 13.32 25.97 5.56
CA LYS A 134 12.52 25.47 6.69
C LYS A 134 11.26 26.33 6.85
N SER A 135 10.12 25.69 7.05
CA SER A 135 8.80 26.34 7.17
C SER A 135 8.25 26.93 5.86
N GLU A 136 8.97 26.87 4.72
CA GLU A 136 8.44 27.30 3.43
C GLU A 136 7.23 26.45 3.05
N ILE A 137 6.17 27.11 2.57
CA ILE A 137 4.97 26.42 2.07
C ILE A 137 5.32 25.78 0.72
N ILE A 138 5.31 24.45 0.67
CA ILE A 138 5.63 23.65 -0.52
C ILE A 138 4.39 23.17 -1.27
N GLY A 139 3.22 23.30 -0.66
CA GLY A 139 1.95 22.89 -1.24
C GLY A 139 0.80 22.90 -0.24
N SER A 140 -0.28 22.21 -0.59
CA SER A 140 -1.43 22.00 0.28
C SER A 140 -1.85 20.53 0.29
N SER A 141 -2.33 20.06 1.43
CA SER A 141 -2.82 18.69 1.62
C SER A 141 -4.03 18.40 0.72
N GLY A 142 -4.14 17.17 0.30
CA GLY A 142 -5.19 16.76 -0.63
C GLY A 142 -5.58 15.30 -0.49
N ASN A 143 -6.00 14.75 -1.62
CA ASN A 143 -6.44 13.36 -1.75
C ASN A 143 -6.11 12.83 -3.15
N THR A 144 -5.03 13.28 -3.80
CA THR A 144 -4.65 12.84 -5.15
C THR A 144 -4.01 11.46 -5.16
N GLY A 145 -4.00 10.79 -6.31
CA GLY A 145 -3.43 9.45 -6.45
C GLY A 145 -4.22 8.34 -5.75
N GLY A 146 -3.52 7.38 -5.15
CA GLY A 146 -4.09 6.17 -4.54
C GLY A 146 -4.71 6.33 -3.15
N SER A 147 -4.92 7.55 -2.68
CA SER A 147 -5.51 7.86 -1.38
C SER A 147 -7.03 7.62 -1.35
N SER A 148 -7.55 7.12 -0.23
CA SER A 148 -8.99 6.89 0.00
C SER A 148 -9.73 8.06 0.65
N GLY A 149 -9.02 9.03 1.22
CA GLY A 149 -9.57 10.21 1.88
C GLY A 149 -8.50 11.28 2.14
N PRO A 150 -8.89 12.54 2.47
CA PRO A 150 -7.95 13.62 2.69
C PRO A 150 -6.97 13.33 3.83
N HIS A 151 -5.68 13.34 3.55
CA HIS A 151 -4.57 13.25 4.51
C HIS A 151 -3.26 13.70 3.86
N LEU A 152 -2.23 13.91 4.66
CA LEU A 152 -0.86 14.04 4.18
C LEU A 152 -0.12 12.73 4.43
N HIS A 153 0.30 12.05 3.37
CA HIS A 153 1.28 10.97 3.48
C HIS A 153 2.68 11.59 3.54
N PHE A 154 3.37 11.35 4.65
CA PHE A 154 4.68 11.93 4.93
C PHE A 154 5.70 10.83 5.18
N GLU A 155 6.84 10.88 4.46
CA GLU A 155 7.96 9.97 4.67
C GLU A 155 9.24 10.73 5.01
N LEU A 156 10.10 10.07 5.75
CA LEU A 156 11.49 10.42 5.90
C LEU A 156 12.34 9.25 5.37
N ARG A 157 13.35 9.56 4.56
CA ARG A 157 14.24 8.57 3.95
C ARG A 157 15.69 8.92 4.21
N ASN A 158 16.55 7.92 4.27
CA ASN A 158 17.97 8.13 4.14
C ASN A 158 18.28 8.52 2.68
N THR A 159 18.93 9.66 2.47
CA THR A 159 19.19 10.19 1.10
C THR A 159 20.06 9.27 0.26
N LYS A 160 21.06 8.62 0.87
CA LYS A 160 22.06 7.81 0.13
C LYS A 160 21.49 6.53 -0.47
N ASN A 161 20.58 5.86 0.25
CA ASN A 161 20.07 4.53 -0.13
C ASN A 161 18.54 4.45 -0.23
N GLU A 162 17.84 5.60 -0.15
CA GLU A 162 16.37 5.71 -0.20
C GLU A 162 15.60 4.89 0.85
N LYS A 163 16.30 4.39 1.89
CA LYS A 163 15.71 3.57 2.95
C LYS A 163 14.69 4.39 3.74
N PRO A 164 13.41 3.98 3.80
CA PRO A 164 12.42 4.62 4.63
C PRO A 164 12.78 4.52 6.11
N LEU A 165 12.70 5.64 6.81
CA LEU A 165 12.96 5.80 8.23
C LEU A 165 11.65 6.10 8.95
N ASN A 166 11.47 5.58 10.16
CA ASN A 166 10.29 5.91 10.96
C ASN A 166 10.32 7.37 11.40
N PRO A 167 9.43 8.25 10.90
CA PRO A 167 9.47 9.67 11.23
C PRO A 167 9.42 9.95 12.73
N LEU A 168 8.70 9.13 13.50
CA LEU A 168 8.57 9.29 14.95
C LEU A 168 9.92 9.19 15.68
N LYS A 169 10.90 8.47 15.13
CA LYS A 169 12.29 8.43 15.67
C LYS A 169 13.11 9.67 15.35
N HIS A 170 12.60 10.55 14.51
CA HIS A 170 13.33 11.69 13.96
C HIS A 170 12.69 13.04 14.34
N GLY A 171 12.17 13.15 15.55
CA GLY A 171 11.73 14.42 16.14
C GLY A 171 10.24 14.76 15.88
N PHE A 172 9.45 13.84 15.34
CA PHE A 172 7.99 14.03 15.21
C PHE A 172 7.28 13.42 16.41
N PHE A 173 6.52 14.25 17.11
CA PHE A 173 5.84 13.85 18.34
C PHE A 173 4.37 13.54 18.08
N VAL A 174 3.91 12.43 18.66
CA VAL A 174 2.51 11.98 18.66
C VAL A 174 2.11 11.70 20.10
N LEU A 175 1.05 12.36 20.57
CA LEU A 175 0.52 12.07 21.89
C LEU A 175 -0.20 10.73 21.90
N ASP A 176 0.31 9.77 22.67
CA ASP A 176 -0.31 8.46 22.82
C ASP A 176 -0.03 7.85 24.19
N THR A 177 -1.10 7.46 24.88
CA THR A 177 -1.08 6.77 26.17
C THR A 177 -1.90 5.47 26.13
N ILE A 178 -2.33 5.02 24.93
CA ILE A 178 -3.24 3.89 24.76
C ILE A 178 -2.42 2.65 24.36
N PRO A 179 -2.31 1.63 25.23
CA PRO A 179 -1.60 0.41 24.88
C PRO A 179 -2.24 -0.36 23.72
N PRO A 180 -1.44 -1.11 22.94
CA PRO A 180 -1.94 -1.93 21.86
C PRO A 180 -3.06 -2.87 22.28
N THR A 181 -4.06 -3.04 21.44
CA THR A 181 -5.20 -3.96 21.68
C THR A 181 -4.97 -5.29 20.98
N ILE A 182 -4.97 -6.39 21.75
CA ILE A 182 -4.85 -7.74 21.21
C ILE A 182 -6.24 -8.36 21.17
N GLN A 183 -6.65 -8.81 19.98
CA GLN A 183 -7.98 -9.37 19.75
C GLN A 183 -7.99 -10.89 19.91
N ASN A 184 -7.03 -11.58 19.27
CA ASN A 184 -6.92 -13.03 19.33
C ASN A 184 -5.47 -13.47 19.26
N ILE A 185 -5.19 -14.63 19.88
CA ILE A 185 -3.99 -15.43 19.69
C ILE A 185 -4.35 -16.69 18.91
N TYR A 186 -3.44 -17.12 18.06
CA TYR A 186 -3.55 -18.33 17.27
C TYR A 186 -2.33 -19.21 17.51
N ILE A 187 -2.54 -20.50 17.73
CA ILE A 187 -1.48 -21.50 17.82
C ILE A 187 -1.50 -22.32 16.54
N TYR A 188 -0.32 -22.51 15.98
CA TYR A 188 -0.07 -23.34 14.80
C TYR A 188 0.72 -24.56 15.22
N LYS A 189 0.18 -25.74 14.98
CA LYS A 189 0.89 -27.02 15.17
C LYS A 189 1.35 -27.52 13.81
N PHE A 190 2.63 -27.80 13.69
CA PHE A 190 3.25 -28.35 12.48
C PHE A 190 3.30 -29.89 12.56
N LEU A 191 2.63 -30.57 11.62
CA LEU A 191 2.50 -32.03 11.63
C LEU A 191 3.61 -32.74 10.89
N LYS A 192 3.77 -32.50 9.60
CA LYS A 192 4.83 -32.99 8.70
C LYS A 192 5.07 -31.91 7.65
N LYS A 193 6.17 -32.04 6.88
CA LYS A 193 6.57 -31.04 5.86
C LYS A 193 5.38 -30.28 5.29
N ASN A 194 5.31 -28.98 5.62
CA ASN A 194 4.37 -27.97 5.10
C ASN A 194 2.88 -28.07 5.53
N ALA A 195 2.50 -28.97 6.44
CA ALA A 195 1.16 -29.01 7.01
C ALA A 195 1.15 -28.38 8.39
N SER A 196 0.35 -27.35 8.60
CA SER A 196 0.08 -26.82 9.94
C SER A 196 -1.42 -26.78 10.20
N LYS A 197 -1.79 -27.06 11.44
CA LYS A 197 -3.15 -26.86 11.93
C LYS A 197 -3.18 -25.61 12.77
N ARG A 198 -4.23 -24.80 12.65
CA ARG A 198 -4.41 -23.54 13.37
C ARG A 198 -5.57 -23.62 14.35
N LYS A 199 -5.38 -23.11 15.57
CA LYS A 199 -6.43 -22.93 16.58
C LYS A 199 -6.42 -21.52 17.12
N ARG A 200 -7.59 -20.86 17.16
CA ARG A 200 -7.80 -19.61 17.88
C ARG A 200 -7.93 -19.90 19.37
N ILE A 201 -7.22 -19.12 20.18
CA ILE A 201 -7.22 -19.25 21.64
C ILE A 201 -7.97 -18.06 22.24
N ALA A 202 -8.89 -18.34 23.17
CA ALA A 202 -9.62 -17.31 23.91
C ALA A 202 -8.71 -16.63 24.92
N LEU A 203 -8.87 -15.32 25.05
CA LEU A 203 -8.10 -14.48 25.98
C LEU A 203 -9.03 -13.86 27.01
N LYS A 204 -8.62 -13.89 28.28
CA LYS A 204 -9.14 -13.04 29.34
C LYS A 204 -8.28 -11.79 29.41
N LYS A 205 -8.90 -10.63 29.37
CA LYS A 205 -8.23 -9.33 29.45
C LYS A 205 -8.39 -8.74 30.85
N ASP A 206 -7.27 -8.31 31.43
CA ASP A 206 -7.23 -7.48 32.63
C ASP A 206 -6.31 -6.28 32.34
N LYS A 207 -6.89 -5.08 32.16
CA LYS A 207 -6.18 -3.85 31.73
C LYS A 207 -5.32 -4.08 30.49
N THR A 208 -4.01 -4.20 30.65
CA THR A 208 -3.03 -4.42 29.58
C THR A 208 -2.50 -5.85 29.52
N LEU A 209 -2.89 -6.68 30.49
CA LEU A 209 -2.53 -8.09 30.55
C LEU A 209 -3.64 -8.95 29.93
N TYR A 210 -3.25 -9.81 29.02
CA TYR A 210 -4.10 -10.83 28.41
C TYR A 210 -3.59 -12.21 28.83
N THR A 211 -4.46 -13.04 29.37
CA THR A 211 -4.12 -14.39 29.79
C THR A 211 -4.95 -15.42 29.03
N VAL A 212 -4.32 -16.52 28.66
CA VAL A 212 -5.03 -17.72 28.22
C VAL A 212 -5.52 -18.44 29.48
N ILE A 213 -6.84 -18.70 29.52
CA ILE A 213 -7.49 -19.23 30.74
C ILE A 213 -7.01 -20.64 31.03
N ASP A 214 -6.97 -21.49 30.01
CA ASP A 214 -6.64 -22.92 30.18
C ASP A 214 -5.18 -23.19 29.81
N THR A 215 -4.56 -24.10 30.57
CA THR A 215 -3.27 -24.66 30.18
C THR A 215 -3.43 -25.50 28.92
N ILE A 216 -2.60 -25.21 27.89
CA ILE A 216 -2.68 -25.93 26.62
C ILE A 216 -1.80 -27.18 26.70
N LYS A 217 -2.46 -28.36 26.72
CA LYS A 217 -1.78 -29.66 26.73
C LYS A 217 -1.53 -30.11 25.28
N THR A 218 -0.28 -30.36 24.91
CA THR A 218 0.06 -30.66 23.52
C THR A 218 1.47 -31.22 23.37
N ASN A 219 1.91 -31.54 22.13
CA ASN A 219 3.28 -31.92 21.81
C ASN A 219 3.63 -31.54 20.35
N GLY A 220 4.92 -31.51 20.04
CA GLY A 220 5.41 -31.26 18.67
C GLY A 220 5.90 -29.84 18.42
N MET A 221 5.96 -29.43 17.16
CA MET A 221 6.48 -28.14 16.73
C MET A 221 5.35 -27.10 16.62
N PHE A 222 5.59 -25.91 17.18
CA PHE A 222 4.59 -24.85 17.27
C PHE A 222 5.11 -23.50 16.77
N GLY A 223 4.16 -22.69 16.29
CA GLY A 223 4.30 -21.27 16.04
C GLY A 223 3.10 -20.50 16.60
N ILE A 224 3.25 -19.20 16.80
CA ILE A 224 2.21 -18.33 17.34
C ILE A 224 1.90 -17.21 16.33
N GLY A 225 0.61 -16.90 16.18
CA GLY A 225 0.11 -15.75 15.45
C GLY A 225 -0.86 -14.93 16.28
N TYR A 226 -1.14 -13.71 15.85
CA TYR A 226 -2.07 -12.82 16.55
C TYR A 226 -2.85 -11.94 15.59
N THR A 227 -4.01 -11.47 16.06
CA THR A 227 -4.70 -10.30 15.53
C THR A 227 -4.73 -9.21 16.58
N GLY A 228 -4.46 -7.99 16.17
CA GLY A 228 -4.39 -6.85 17.06
C GLY A 228 -4.03 -5.58 16.29
N TYR A 229 -4.19 -4.45 16.95
CA TYR A 229 -3.95 -3.12 16.42
C TYR A 229 -3.55 -2.18 17.55
N ASP A 230 -3.06 -1.04 17.18
CA ASP A 230 -2.80 0.07 18.07
C ASP A 230 -3.82 1.19 17.86
N LYS A 231 -3.99 2.06 18.85
CA LYS A 231 -4.79 3.28 18.78
C LYS A 231 -3.96 4.45 19.29
N GLN A 232 -4.32 5.62 18.84
CA GLN A 232 -3.74 6.87 19.32
C GLN A 232 -4.81 7.69 20.03
N ASN A 233 -4.42 8.49 21.02
CA ASN A 233 -5.29 9.46 21.65
C ASN A 233 -5.93 10.37 20.58
N LEU A 234 -7.21 10.72 20.77
CA LEU A 234 -7.98 11.58 19.86
C LEU A 234 -8.15 11.02 18.43
N SER A 235 -7.82 9.74 18.19
CA SER A 235 -8.00 9.08 16.89
C SER A 235 -8.70 7.73 17.04
N HIS A 236 -9.71 7.49 16.21
CA HIS A 236 -10.42 6.20 16.17
C HIS A 236 -9.78 5.17 15.23
N ASN A 237 -8.69 5.52 14.57
CA ASN A 237 -8.02 4.63 13.63
C ASN A 237 -7.39 3.42 14.35
N ARG A 238 -7.36 2.29 13.63
CA ARG A 238 -6.65 1.09 14.03
C ARG A 238 -5.32 1.05 13.31
N ASN A 239 -4.28 1.48 14.00
CA ASN A 239 -2.92 1.59 13.49
C ASN A 239 -2.12 0.28 13.63
N GLY A 240 -0.95 0.23 13.04
CA GLY A 240 0.02 -0.85 13.23
C GLY A 240 0.65 -0.79 14.62
N ILE A 241 0.91 -1.92 15.25
CA ILE A 241 1.71 -2.01 16.47
C ILE A 241 3.19 -1.81 16.08
N TYR A 242 3.98 -1.10 16.88
CA TYR A 242 5.37 -0.77 16.57
C TYR A 242 6.35 -1.94 16.81
N LYS A 243 6.27 -2.60 17.99
CA LYS A 243 7.18 -3.69 18.37
C LYS A 243 6.40 -4.91 18.88
N ARG A 244 6.90 -6.11 18.57
CA ARG A 244 6.42 -7.41 19.10
C ARG A 244 7.62 -8.24 19.50
N GLU A 245 7.48 -8.94 20.63
CA GLU A 245 8.51 -9.82 21.14
C GLU A 245 7.87 -11.07 21.74
N LEU A 246 8.29 -12.23 21.26
CA LEU A 246 7.90 -13.53 21.78
C LEU A 246 9.05 -14.12 22.60
N THR A 247 8.77 -14.46 23.84
CA THR A 247 9.69 -15.18 24.73
C THR A 247 9.10 -16.51 25.17
N ILE A 248 9.94 -17.52 25.32
CA ILE A 248 9.61 -18.85 25.82
C ILE A 248 10.57 -19.18 26.95
N ASN A 249 10.02 -19.42 28.17
CA ASN A 249 10.82 -19.64 29.38
C ASN A 249 11.89 -18.57 29.62
N GLY A 250 11.56 -17.30 29.30
CA GLY A 250 12.46 -16.16 29.42
C GLY A 250 13.41 -15.92 28.23
N GLU A 251 13.58 -16.89 27.35
CA GLU A 251 14.41 -16.73 26.14
C GLU A 251 13.63 -16.06 25.02
N LYS A 252 14.19 -15.01 24.39
CA LYS A 252 13.63 -14.34 23.23
C LYS A 252 13.78 -15.23 21.99
N VAL A 253 12.67 -15.62 21.37
CA VAL A 253 12.66 -16.51 20.20
C VAL A 253 12.29 -15.80 18.90
N TYR A 254 11.58 -14.68 18.98
CA TYR A 254 11.17 -13.91 17.80
C TYR A 254 10.81 -12.48 18.17
N SER A 255 11.36 -11.52 17.48
CA SER A 255 10.96 -10.12 17.67
C SER A 255 11.11 -9.30 16.40
N TYR A 256 10.29 -8.28 16.26
CA TYR A 256 10.49 -7.26 15.24
C TYR A 256 9.90 -5.91 15.67
N LYS A 257 10.58 -4.85 15.19
CA LYS A 257 10.17 -3.46 15.40
C LYS A 257 10.40 -2.66 14.12
N PHE A 258 9.60 -1.63 13.93
CA PHE A 258 9.64 -0.81 12.73
C PHE A 258 10.39 0.51 12.94
N ASP A 259 11.72 0.45 13.00
CA ASP A 259 12.61 1.62 13.05
C ASP A 259 12.86 2.18 11.66
N ASP A 260 13.05 1.29 10.71
CA ASP A 260 13.28 1.55 9.31
C ASP A 260 12.81 0.36 8.46
N LEU A 261 12.77 0.53 7.14
CA LEU A 261 12.34 -0.50 6.20
C LEU A 261 13.23 -0.50 4.96
N ILE A 262 13.22 -1.63 4.25
CA ILE A 262 13.75 -1.73 2.90
C ILE A 262 12.58 -2.01 1.96
N PHE A 263 12.50 -1.30 0.83
CA PHE A 263 11.39 -1.47 -0.13
C PHE A 263 11.22 -2.91 -0.62
N SER A 264 12.30 -3.68 -0.74
CA SER A 264 12.24 -5.09 -1.12
C SER A 264 11.52 -5.97 -0.09
N ASP A 265 11.52 -5.59 1.20
CA ASP A 265 10.80 -6.33 2.25
C ASP A 265 9.28 -6.27 2.05
N GLY A 266 8.76 -5.17 1.48
CA GLY A 266 7.36 -5.05 1.13
C GLY A 266 6.84 -6.16 0.22
N LYS A 267 7.67 -6.64 -0.72
CA LYS A 267 7.31 -7.74 -1.63
C LYS A 267 7.12 -9.08 -0.93
N LYS A 268 7.64 -9.22 0.30
CA LYS A 268 7.62 -10.44 1.12
C LYS A 268 6.61 -10.36 2.27
N ILE A 269 5.78 -9.29 2.34
CA ILE A 269 4.84 -9.03 3.45
C ILE A 269 3.92 -10.22 3.73
N ASP A 270 3.50 -10.93 2.68
CA ASP A 270 2.62 -12.09 2.78
C ASP A 270 3.26 -13.28 3.52
N LEU A 271 4.59 -13.31 3.69
CA LEU A 271 5.29 -14.32 4.48
C LEU A 271 5.14 -14.12 5.99
N LEU A 272 4.80 -12.90 6.43
CA LEU A 272 4.60 -12.55 7.85
C LEU A 272 3.14 -12.67 8.31
N ILE A 273 2.25 -13.10 7.43
CA ILE A 273 0.85 -13.34 7.75
C ILE A 273 0.45 -14.79 7.45
N ASP A 274 -0.64 -15.24 8.03
CA ASP A 274 -1.34 -16.44 7.56
C ASP A 274 -2.07 -16.08 6.27
N TYR A 275 -1.44 -16.41 5.13
CA TYR A 275 -1.95 -16.03 3.82
C TYR A 275 -3.28 -16.68 3.51
N GLU A 276 -3.49 -17.94 3.91
CA GLU A 276 -4.76 -18.66 3.75
C GLU A 276 -5.89 -17.96 4.51
N ALA A 277 -5.71 -17.67 5.80
CA ALA A 277 -6.68 -16.94 6.60
C ALA A 277 -6.97 -15.56 5.99
N TYR A 278 -5.97 -14.88 5.50
CA TYR A 278 -6.13 -13.57 4.86
C TYR A 278 -6.89 -13.66 3.54
N ASN A 279 -6.53 -14.62 2.69
CA ASN A 279 -7.10 -14.72 1.35
C ASN A 279 -8.50 -15.34 1.33
N ILE A 280 -8.73 -16.35 2.19
CA ILE A 280 -9.99 -17.11 2.25
C ILE A 280 -10.95 -16.48 3.26
N ASP A 281 -10.53 -16.38 4.54
CA ASP A 281 -11.37 -15.96 5.66
C ASP A 281 -11.43 -14.44 5.86
N LYS A 282 -10.58 -13.68 5.17
CA LYS A 282 -10.42 -12.23 5.32
C LYS A 282 -9.90 -11.81 6.71
N ILE A 283 -9.21 -12.71 7.40
CA ILE A 283 -8.59 -12.47 8.71
C ILE A 283 -7.08 -12.31 8.54
N ARG A 284 -6.54 -11.14 8.88
CA ARG A 284 -5.10 -10.88 8.82
C ARG A 284 -4.42 -11.29 10.13
N ILE A 285 -4.05 -12.56 10.24
CA ILE A 285 -3.26 -13.08 11.36
C ILE A 285 -1.78 -12.81 11.06
N LYS A 286 -1.13 -12.05 11.94
CA LYS A 286 0.31 -11.77 11.85
C LYS A 286 1.05 -12.86 12.60
N LYS A 287 2.08 -13.46 11.96
CA LYS A 287 2.86 -14.55 12.53
C LYS A 287 4.03 -14.02 13.37
N LEU A 288 4.33 -14.71 14.46
CA LEU A 288 5.53 -14.53 15.27
C LEU A 288 6.52 -15.69 15.03
N TYR A 289 6.52 -16.18 13.81
CA TYR A 289 7.42 -17.22 13.31
C TYR A 289 7.50 -17.12 11.78
N GLN A 290 8.50 -17.78 11.20
CA GLN A 290 8.60 -17.99 9.76
C GLN A 290 8.56 -19.49 9.44
N SER A 291 7.64 -19.89 8.59
CA SER A 291 7.59 -21.27 8.02
C SER A 291 8.56 -21.43 6.85
N ILE A 292 8.94 -20.33 6.22
CA ILE A 292 9.90 -20.24 5.13
C ILE A 292 10.99 -19.27 5.57
N GLU A 293 12.24 -19.66 5.42
CA GLU A 293 13.35 -18.80 5.72
C GLU A 293 13.36 -17.59 4.78
N SER A 294 13.31 -16.43 5.36
CA SER A 294 13.39 -15.16 4.64
C SER A 294 13.97 -14.10 5.56
N GLU A 295 14.85 -13.29 5.01
CA GLU A 295 15.43 -12.16 5.73
C GLU A 295 14.53 -10.93 5.59
N PHE A 296 14.33 -10.23 6.71
CA PHE A 296 13.73 -8.92 6.79
C PHE A 296 14.64 -8.03 7.63
N SER A 297 14.84 -6.80 7.20
CA SER A 297 15.78 -5.87 7.83
C SER A 297 15.44 -5.52 9.29
N PHE A 298 14.19 -5.67 9.68
CA PHE A 298 13.63 -5.29 10.99
C PHE A 298 13.38 -6.49 11.93
N LEU A 299 13.73 -7.71 11.51
CA LEU A 299 13.37 -8.96 12.20
C LEU A 299 14.56 -9.58 12.92
N GLU A 300 14.39 -9.90 14.20
CA GLU A 300 15.27 -10.74 14.99
C GLU A 300 14.59 -12.08 15.28
N LYS A 301 15.29 -13.17 15.10
CA LYS A 301 14.74 -14.54 15.28
C LYS A 301 15.82 -15.49 15.80
N ASN A 302 15.37 -16.50 16.56
CA ASN A 302 16.26 -17.61 16.94
C ASN A 302 16.55 -18.55 15.74
N LYS A 303 17.41 -19.55 15.95
CA LYS A 303 17.77 -20.56 14.92
C LYS A 303 16.60 -21.38 14.38
N TYR A 304 15.45 -21.37 15.06
CA TYR A 304 14.22 -22.06 14.65
C TYR A 304 13.19 -21.11 14.01
N ASN A 305 13.59 -19.91 13.64
CA ASN A 305 12.71 -18.92 12.99
C ASN A 305 11.44 -18.58 13.78
N GLY A 306 11.51 -18.53 15.13
CA GLY A 306 10.35 -18.29 15.99
C GLY A 306 9.49 -19.53 16.26
N LEU A 307 9.83 -20.68 15.68
CA LEU A 307 9.22 -21.96 16.03
C LEU A 307 9.86 -22.52 17.31
N PHE A 308 9.10 -23.33 18.05
CA PHE A 308 9.57 -24.01 19.23
C PHE A 308 8.93 -25.41 19.34
N LYS A 309 9.65 -26.34 19.99
CA LYS A 309 9.22 -27.72 20.16
C LYS A 309 8.74 -27.94 21.59
N VAL A 310 7.48 -28.37 21.74
CA VAL A 310 6.93 -28.82 23.02
C VAL A 310 7.18 -30.31 23.13
N VAL A 311 7.90 -30.72 24.18
CA VAL A 311 8.22 -32.13 24.47
C VAL A 311 7.44 -32.62 25.69
N LYS A 312 7.23 -33.93 25.80
CA LYS A 312 6.54 -34.58 26.92
C LYS A 312 7.12 -34.12 28.26
N ASP A 313 6.25 -34.00 29.27
CA ASP A 313 6.58 -33.69 30.67
C ASP A 313 7.33 -32.35 30.88
N SER A 314 7.24 -31.44 29.94
CA SER A 314 7.85 -30.11 30.02
C SER A 314 6.81 -28.99 30.05
N ILE A 315 7.13 -27.91 30.75
CA ILE A 315 6.28 -26.72 30.87
C ILE A 315 6.92 -25.57 30.12
N TYR A 316 6.14 -24.87 29.32
CA TYR A 316 6.55 -23.71 28.53
C TYR A 316 5.74 -22.49 28.91
N ASN A 317 6.41 -21.54 29.57
CA ASN A 317 5.86 -20.23 29.88
C ASN A 317 6.08 -19.32 28.67
N VAL A 318 5.01 -19.02 27.97
CA VAL A 318 5.02 -18.19 26.77
C VAL A 318 4.55 -16.79 27.12
N LYS A 319 5.35 -15.80 26.77
CA LYS A 319 5.05 -14.39 26.93
C LYS A 319 5.20 -13.67 25.60
N ILE A 320 4.22 -12.83 25.25
CA ILE A 320 4.27 -11.98 24.07
C ILE A 320 4.08 -10.54 24.51
N LEU A 321 5.05 -9.69 24.19
CA LEU A 321 5.01 -8.28 24.46
C LEU A 321 4.64 -7.54 23.16
N PHE A 322 3.68 -6.63 23.26
CA PHE A 322 3.27 -5.71 22.21
C PHE A 322 3.47 -4.28 22.69
N GLU A 323 4.29 -3.51 21.98
CA GLU A 323 4.67 -2.16 22.36
C GLU A 323 4.35 -1.20 21.20
N ASP A 324 3.72 -0.06 21.50
CA ASP A 324 3.60 1.04 20.56
C ASP A 324 4.88 1.89 20.52
N PHE A 325 4.89 2.94 19.70
CA PHE A 325 6.06 3.83 19.62
C PHE A 325 6.28 4.63 20.91
N ASN A 326 5.22 4.97 21.65
CA ASN A 326 5.26 5.75 22.89
C ASN A 326 5.56 4.91 24.13
N LYS A 327 5.91 3.62 23.97
CA LYS A 327 6.25 2.68 25.04
C LYS A 327 5.05 2.20 25.88
N ASN A 328 3.83 2.39 25.40
CA ASN A 328 2.69 1.75 26.02
C ASN A 328 2.71 0.24 25.67
N ILE A 329 2.51 -0.61 26.66
CA ILE A 329 2.72 -2.05 26.55
C ILE A 329 1.45 -2.81 26.84
N SER A 330 1.17 -3.83 26.02
CA SER A 330 0.24 -4.92 26.30
C SER A 330 0.98 -6.25 26.29
N GLU A 331 0.64 -7.12 27.20
CA GLU A 331 1.30 -8.41 27.41
C GLU A 331 0.31 -9.56 27.29
N VAL A 332 0.71 -10.64 26.61
CA VAL A 332 -0.04 -11.91 26.57
C VAL A 332 0.78 -12.99 27.27
N LYS A 333 0.15 -13.71 28.20
CA LYS A 333 0.73 -14.86 28.89
C LYS A 333 -0.08 -16.12 28.62
N MET A 334 0.62 -17.23 28.38
CA MET A 334 0.03 -18.56 28.27
C MET A 334 1.01 -19.63 28.73
N VAL A 335 0.47 -20.79 29.13
CA VAL A 335 1.26 -21.95 29.52
C VAL A 335 0.92 -23.12 28.59
N LEU A 336 1.97 -23.76 28.03
CA LEU A 336 1.85 -25.02 27.32
C LEU A 336 2.51 -26.13 28.14
N VAL A 337 1.85 -27.31 28.21
CA VAL A 337 2.35 -28.50 28.92
C VAL A 337 2.48 -29.63 27.91
N GLY A 338 3.65 -30.25 27.90
CA GLY A 338 3.94 -31.41 27.05
C GLY A 338 3.20 -32.66 27.52
N LYS A 339 2.44 -33.29 26.62
CA LYS A 339 1.69 -34.54 26.85
C LYS A 339 1.87 -35.49 25.68
N ASP A 340 1.75 -36.81 25.92
CA ASP A 340 1.83 -37.84 24.86
C ASP A 340 0.59 -37.79 23.94
N LYS A 341 -0.59 -37.60 24.52
CA LYS A 341 -1.85 -37.43 23.79
C LYS A 341 -2.27 -35.98 23.82
N GLU A 342 -2.77 -35.51 22.72
CA GLU A 342 -3.38 -34.18 22.62
C GLU A 342 -4.72 -34.23 23.34
N ASP A 343 -5.04 -33.18 24.12
CA ASP A 343 -6.45 -32.84 24.33
C ASP A 343 -7.04 -32.59 22.93
N ASP A 344 -8.30 -32.94 22.69
CA ASP A 344 -9.02 -32.78 21.43
C ASP A 344 -9.08 -31.30 21.01
N LEU A 345 -7.91 -30.76 20.68
CA LEU A 345 -7.76 -29.49 20.05
C LEU A 345 -8.20 -29.68 18.59
N TYR A 346 -9.48 -29.44 18.29
CA TYR A 346 -9.96 -29.42 16.91
C TYR A 346 -9.20 -28.35 16.12
N PHE A 347 -8.15 -28.79 15.45
CA PHE A 347 -7.44 -27.98 14.47
C PHE A 347 -8.14 -28.15 13.12
N SER A 348 -8.34 -27.08 12.36
CA SER A 348 -8.83 -27.19 10.99
C SER A 348 -7.86 -28.05 10.17
N LYS A 349 -8.38 -29.07 9.49
CA LYS A 349 -7.60 -29.88 8.54
C LYS A 349 -7.39 -29.09 7.26
N ASN A 350 -6.15 -28.84 6.89
CA ASN A 350 -5.81 -28.51 5.51
C ASN A 350 -5.51 -29.83 4.79
N GLU A 351 -6.36 -30.21 3.83
CA GLU A 351 -6.12 -31.38 2.99
C GLU A 351 -4.91 -31.10 2.07
N PHE A 352 -3.94 -31.99 2.13
CA PHE A 352 -2.80 -31.98 1.21
C PHE A 352 -3.09 -32.86 0.02
N ASN A 353 -2.92 -32.31 -1.17
CA ASN A 353 -2.78 -33.12 -2.37
C ASN A 353 -1.37 -33.73 -2.39
N ASP A 354 -1.26 -35.01 -2.68
CA ASP A 354 0.02 -35.75 -2.68
C ASP A 354 1.02 -35.23 -3.72
N ASN A 355 0.60 -34.39 -4.66
CA ASN A 355 1.44 -33.88 -5.74
C ASN A 355 1.33 -32.34 -5.94
N PRO A 356 1.83 -31.52 -5.01
CA PRO A 356 1.77 -30.06 -5.09
C PRO A 356 2.70 -29.51 -6.18
N TYR A 357 2.35 -28.34 -6.73
CA TYR A 357 3.25 -27.56 -7.58
C TYR A 357 4.48 -27.13 -6.77
N LYS A 358 5.68 -27.43 -7.28
CA LYS A 358 6.97 -27.15 -6.60
C LYS A 358 7.55 -25.82 -7.09
N PRO A 359 8.08 -24.95 -6.20
CA PRO A 359 8.60 -23.64 -6.59
C PRO A 359 9.72 -23.67 -7.62
N ASN A 360 10.58 -24.71 -7.58
CA ASN A 360 11.74 -24.82 -8.45
C ASN A 360 11.45 -25.34 -9.86
N LYS A 361 10.18 -25.58 -10.20
CA LYS A 361 9.73 -26.08 -11.51
C LYS A 361 8.79 -25.11 -12.18
N GLU A 362 8.82 -25.10 -13.49
CA GLU A 362 7.82 -24.48 -14.34
C GLU A 362 6.78 -25.55 -14.75
N TYR A 363 5.52 -25.12 -14.86
CA TYR A 363 4.43 -25.99 -15.32
C TYR A 363 3.59 -25.26 -16.36
N GLU A 364 3.05 -26.04 -17.32
CA GLU A 364 2.11 -25.54 -18.32
C GLU A 364 0.88 -26.43 -18.31
N VAL A 365 -0.30 -25.81 -18.21
CA VAL A 365 -1.61 -26.45 -18.31
C VAL A 365 -2.23 -25.97 -19.61
N LYS A 366 -2.50 -26.90 -20.53
CA LYS A 366 -3.02 -26.61 -21.86
C LYS A 366 -4.49 -26.99 -21.95
N TYR A 367 -5.27 -26.04 -22.44
CA TYR A 367 -6.67 -26.23 -22.80
C TYR A 367 -6.85 -25.91 -24.28
N GLN A 368 -8.03 -26.22 -24.85
CA GLN A 368 -8.29 -26.03 -26.27
C GLN A 368 -8.06 -24.59 -26.74
N LEU A 369 -8.50 -23.59 -25.95
CA LEU A 369 -8.43 -22.17 -26.33
C LEU A 369 -7.44 -21.34 -25.49
N LEU A 370 -6.71 -21.96 -24.56
CA LEU A 370 -5.75 -21.23 -23.75
C LEU A 370 -4.64 -22.12 -23.17
N ASN A 371 -3.53 -21.48 -22.84
CA ASN A 371 -2.45 -22.06 -22.05
C ASN A 371 -2.28 -21.25 -20.76
N LEU A 372 -2.19 -21.96 -19.63
CA LEU A 372 -1.84 -21.38 -18.33
C LEU A 372 -0.41 -21.81 -17.98
N LYS A 373 0.47 -20.84 -17.75
CA LYS A 373 1.86 -21.09 -17.31
C LYS A 373 2.04 -20.69 -15.87
N ILE A 374 2.60 -21.61 -15.09
CA ILE A 374 3.01 -21.42 -13.72
C ILE A 374 4.53 -21.31 -13.76
N PRO A 375 5.11 -20.10 -13.69
CA PRO A 375 6.55 -19.92 -13.84
C PRO A 375 7.31 -20.50 -12.64
N LYS A 376 8.58 -20.81 -12.85
CA LYS A 376 9.51 -21.10 -11.76
C LYS A 376 9.43 -19.98 -10.73
N ASP A 377 9.41 -20.34 -9.44
CA ASP A 377 9.25 -19.42 -8.31
C ASP A 377 7.93 -18.64 -8.29
N ALA A 378 6.83 -19.20 -8.83
CA ALA A 378 5.52 -18.60 -8.72
C ALA A 378 5.07 -18.47 -7.25
N PHE A 379 5.48 -19.41 -6.40
CA PHE A 379 5.18 -19.44 -4.97
C PHE A 379 6.46 -19.59 -4.14
N TYR A 380 6.41 -19.21 -2.87
CA TYR A 380 7.53 -19.40 -1.95
C TYR A 380 7.69 -20.84 -1.46
N GLU A 381 6.61 -21.63 -1.49
CA GLU A 381 6.56 -23.01 -1.00
C GLU A 381 5.70 -23.90 -1.90
N PRO A 382 5.80 -25.23 -1.80
CA PRO A 382 4.92 -26.12 -2.53
C PRO A 382 3.46 -25.79 -2.29
N THR A 383 2.65 -25.75 -3.36
CA THR A 383 1.30 -25.18 -3.33
C THR A 383 0.34 -26.06 -4.13
N ASN A 384 -0.84 -26.32 -3.55
CA ASN A 384 -1.94 -26.92 -4.30
C ASN A 384 -2.64 -25.82 -5.11
N LEU A 385 -2.80 -26.04 -6.40
CA LEU A 385 -3.48 -25.15 -7.32
C LEU A 385 -4.59 -25.91 -8.02
N ASN A 386 -5.79 -25.37 -7.95
CA ASN A 386 -6.96 -25.94 -8.59
C ASN A 386 -7.39 -25.04 -9.75
N PHE A 387 -7.57 -25.64 -10.90
CA PHE A 387 -8.03 -25.02 -12.13
C PHE A 387 -9.22 -25.77 -12.68
N ASP A 388 -10.22 -25.04 -13.16
CA ASP A 388 -11.35 -25.58 -13.91
C ASP A 388 -11.52 -24.77 -15.20
N TYR A 389 -11.81 -25.45 -16.32
CA TYR A 389 -12.03 -24.80 -17.60
C TYR A 389 -13.33 -25.31 -18.20
N LYS A 390 -14.33 -24.45 -18.22
CA LYS A 390 -15.65 -24.73 -18.74
C LYS A 390 -16.21 -23.51 -19.46
N LEU A 391 -16.92 -23.74 -20.59
CA LEU A 391 -17.57 -22.67 -21.36
C LEU A 391 -16.61 -21.48 -21.61
N ASP A 392 -15.42 -21.78 -22.15
CA ASP A 392 -14.37 -20.80 -22.47
C ASP A 392 -13.90 -19.90 -21.30
N THR A 393 -14.18 -20.32 -20.07
CA THR A 393 -13.81 -19.62 -18.86
C THR A 393 -12.83 -20.46 -18.04
N LEU A 394 -11.65 -19.92 -17.78
CA LEU A 394 -10.68 -20.48 -16.85
C LEU A 394 -10.98 -19.97 -15.43
N VAL A 395 -11.22 -20.90 -14.51
CA VAL A 395 -11.32 -20.61 -13.07
C VAL A 395 -9.99 -20.98 -12.41
N ILE A 396 -9.34 -20.01 -11.80
CA ILE A 396 -8.17 -20.21 -10.92
C ILE A 396 -8.68 -20.01 -9.50
N GLU A 397 -8.73 -21.09 -8.72
CA GLU A 397 -9.22 -21.01 -7.34
C GLU A 397 -8.31 -20.14 -6.45
N LYS A 398 -8.81 -19.79 -5.24
CA LYS A 398 -8.07 -18.99 -4.28
C LYS A 398 -6.81 -19.71 -3.81
N PHE A 399 -5.71 -18.99 -3.80
CA PHE A 399 -4.45 -19.52 -3.30
C PHE A 399 -4.46 -19.64 -1.77
N THR A 400 -3.97 -20.77 -1.28
CA THR A 400 -3.76 -21.01 0.16
C THR A 400 -2.36 -20.60 0.63
N LYS A 401 -1.41 -20.43 -0.32
CA LYS A 401 -0.02 -20.03 -0.07
C LYS A 401 0.30 -18.73 -0.76
N ALA A 402 1.22 -17.96 -0.17
CA ALA A 402 1.63 -16.66 -0.70
C ALA A 402 2.31 -16.80 -2.07
N PRO A 403 1.83 -16.09 -3.10
CA PRO A 403 2.50 -16.05 -4.39
C PRO A 403 3.75 -15.15 -4.32
N LYS A 404 4.81 -15.56 -5.02
CA LYS A 404 6.04 -14.75 -5.20
C LYS A 404 6.01 -14.02 -6.55
N LYS A 405 5.40 -14.66 -7.57
CA LYS A 405 5.18 -14.12 -8.90
C LYS A 405 3.77 -14.48 -9.35
N GLY A 406 3.15 -13.66 -10.18
CA GLY A 406 1.88 -14.02 -10.83
C GLY A 406 2.08 -15.12 -11.87
N LEU A 407 0.99 -15.82 -12.17
CA LEU A 407 0.92 -16.77 -13.29
C LEU A 407 0.91 -16.01 -14.62
N SER A 408 1.00 -16.74 -15.73
CA SER A 408 0.86 -16.19 -17.09
C SER A 408 -0.24 -16.93 -17.85
N LEU A 409 -0.99 -16.19 -18.62
CA LEU A 409 -2.15 -16.70 -19.36
C LEU A 409 -2.04 -16.30 -20.83
N GLU A 410 -2.24 -17.26 -21.72
CA GLU A 410 -2.25 -17.07 -23.16
C GLU A 410 -3.57 -17.61 -23.72
N PHE A 411 -4.39 -16.74 -24.30
CA PHE A 411 -5.59 -17.14 -25.05
C PHE A 411 -5.29 -17.17 -26.54
N PHE A 412 -5.78 -18.20 -27.25
CA PHE A 412 -5.78 -18.26 -28.70
C PHE A 412 -6.97 -17.44 -29.22
N LEU A 413 -6.72 -16.58 -30.19
CA LEU A 413 -7.74 -15.74 -30.79
C LEU A 413 -8.38 -16.48 -31.99
N PRO A 414 -9.70 -16.33 -32.24
CA PRO A 414 -10.33 -16.88 -33.42
C PRO A 414 -9.66 -16.40 -34.72
N LYS A 415 -9.64 -17.25 -35.74
CA LYS A 415 -9.16 -16.87 -37.08
C LYS A 415 -10.18 -16.00 -37.80
N GLY A 416 -9.72 -15.19 -38.76
CA GLY A 416 -10.62 -14.41 -39.64
C GLY A 416 -11.23 -13.16 -38.98
N LEU A 417 -10.70 -12.69 -37.84
CA LEU A 417 -11.16 -11.46 -37.23
C LEU A 417 -10.69 -10.24 -38.02
N ASP A 418 -11.60 -9.30 -38.25
CA ASP A 418 -11.25 -7.98 -38.78
C ASP A 418 -10.39 -7.17 -37.78
N SER A 419 -9.69 -6.14 -38.27
CA SER A 419 -8.77 -5.36 -37.50
C SER A 419 -9.40 -4.64 -36.28
N THR A 420 -10.65 -4.19 -36.42
CA THR A 420 -11.41 -3.53 -35.36
C THR A 420 -11.78 -4.52 -34.25
N THR A 421 -12.36 -5.67 -34.61
CA THR A 421 -12.66 -6.71 -33.64
C THR A 421 -11.41 -7.22 -32.95
N LEU A 422 -10.30 -7.43 -33.69
CA LEU A 422 -9.03 -7.84 -33.11
C LEU A 422 -8.53 -6.82 -32.10
N ARG A 423 -8.67 -5.52 -32.37
CA ARG A 423 -8.29 -4.45 -31.44
C ARG A 423 -9.14 -4.47 -30.16
N GLN A 424 -10.45 -4.69 -30.27
CA GLN A 424 -11.43 -4.62 -29.18
C GLN A 424 -11.46 -5.86 -28.28
N ILE A 425 -11.03 -7.05 -28.77
CA ILE A 425 -10.95 -8.25 -27.93
C ILE A 425 -9.96 -8.02 -26.80
N CYS A 426 -10.33 -8.42 -25.58
CA CYS A 426 -9.50 -8.33 -24.39
C CYS A 426 -9.79 -9.49 -23.42
N ILE A 427 -8.96 -9.61 -22.38
CA ILE A 427 -9.20 -10.57 -21.31
C ILE A 427 -10.05 -9.89 -20.24
N GLY A 428 -11.20 -10.50 -19.94
CA GLY A 428 -12.04 -10.16 -18.81
C GLY A 428 -11.74 -11.04 -17.60
N LYS A 429 -11.92 -10.48 -16.40
CA LYS A 429 -11.79 -11.20 -15.14
C LYS A 429 -12.95 -10.91 -14.23
N PHE A 430 -13.55 -11.95 -13.61
CA PHE A 430 -14.36 -11.81 -12.42
C PHE A 430 -13.53 -12.16 -11.19
N ASN A 431 -13.54 -11.28 -10.18
CA ASN A 431 -12.96 -11.57 -8.88
C ASN A 431 -13.96 -12.30 -7.98
N PHE A 432 -13.48 -13.24 -7.17
CA PHE A 432 -14.32 -13.90 -6.17
C PHE A 432 -14.91 -12.87 -5.17
N GLY A 433 -16.21 -13.03 -4.86
CA GLY A 433 -16.94 -12.18 -3.91
C GLY A 433 -17.34 -10.79 -4.40
N ARG A 434 -17.06 -10.44 -5.66
CA ARG A 434 -17.59 -9.24 -6.31
C ARG A 434 -18.59 -9.64 -7.38
N LYS A 435 -19.88 -9.43 -7.14
CA LYS A 435 -20.93 -9.77 -8.10
C LYS A 435 -20.83 -8.89 -9.36
N ASN A 436 -20.77 -9.54 -10.52
CA ASN A 436 -21.06 -9.01 -11.85
C ASN A 436 -20.25 -7.83 -12.40
N LYS A 437 -19.09 -7.49 -11.85
CA LYS A 437 -18.22 -6.48 -12.47
C LYS A 437 -17.03 -7.15 -13.15
N ILE A 438 -17.01 -7.08 -14.50
CA ILE A 438 -15.86 -7.50 -15.29
C ILE A 438 -14.72 -6.51 -15.02
N GLN A 439 -13.56 -7.05 -14.74
CA GLN A 439 -12.31 -6.30 -14.65
C GLN A 439 -11.49 -6.59 -15.90
N TYR A 440 -11.01 -5.54 -16.55
CA TYR A 440 -10.06 -5.66 -17.64
C TYR A 440 -8.72 -6.19 -17.15
N VAL A 441 -8.14 -7.13 -17.89
CA VAL A 441 -6.79 -7.65 -17.68
C VAL A 441 -5.93 -7.24 -18.86
N PHE A 442 -4.87 -6.48 -18.58
CA PHE A 442 -3.96 -6.06 -19.63
C PHE A 442 -3.27 -7.26 -20.29
N GLY A 443 -3.40 -7.37 -21.59
CA GLY A 443 -2.77 -8.41 -22.41
C GLY A 443 -2.14 -7.84 -23.67
N LYS A 444 -0.97 -8.37 -24.01
CA LYS A 444 -0.30 -8.07 -25.30
C LYS A 444 -0.81 -9.04 -26.36
N LYS A 445 -1.20 -8.51 -27.52
CA LYS A 445 -1.62 -9.30 -28.69
C LYS A 445 -0.44 -9.56 -29.62
N ASN A 446 -0.28 -10.79 -30.05
CA ASN A 446 0.75 -11.19 -31.01
C ASN A 446 0.38 -12.53 -31.67
N TYR A 447 0.54 -12.64 -33.01
CA TYR A 447 0.38 -13.88 -33.79
C TYR A 447 -0.87 -14.72 -33.43
N GLY A 448 -2.06 -14.09 -33.43
CA GLY A 448 -3.32 -14.80 -33.13
C GLY A 448 -3.52 -15.19 -31.68
N LYS A 449 -2.81 -14.55 -30.75
CA LYS A 449 -2.89 -14.79 -29.32
C LYS A 449 -2.97 -13.50 -28.53
N ILE A 450 -3.54 -13.57 -27.32
CA ILE A 450 -3.43 -12.51 -26.30
C ILE A 450 -2.76 -13.07 -25.04
N TYR A 451 -1.66 -12.46 -24.63
CA TYR A 451 -0.81 -12.91 -23.54
C TYR A 451 -0.84 -11.95 -22.37
N ALA A 452 -1.17 -12.42 -21.17
CA ALA A 452 -1.18 -11.65 -19.93
C ALA A 452 -0.24 -12.27 -18.89
N LYS A 453 0.44 -11.38 -18.12
CA LYS A 453 1.32 -11.73 -17.00
C LYS A 453 0.68 -11.30 -15.68
N ASN A 454 1.27 -11.77 -14.57
CA ASN A 454 0.85 -11.44 -13.22
C ASN A 454 -0.61 -11.81 -12.94
N ILE A 455 -1.02 -12.96 -13.47
CA ILE A 455 -2.35 -13.53 -13.27
C ILE A 455 -2.44 -14.09 -11.84
N SER A 456 -3.54 -13.82 -11.17
CA SER A 456 -3.89 -14.31 -9.83
C SER A 456 -5.17 -15.14 -9.87
N GLU A 457 -5.67 -15.57 -8.71
CA GLU A 457 -6.98 -16.21 -8.60
C GLU A 457 -8.12 -15.39 -9.22
N GLY A 458 -9.14 -16.06 -9.79
CA GLY A 458 -10.31 -15.45 -10.44
C GLY A 458 -10.82 -16.25 -11.63
N LYS A 459 -11.84 -15.75 -12.32
CA LYS A 459 -12.41 -16.35 -13.52
C LYS A 459 -12.02 -15.51 -14.73
N TYR A 460 -11.37 -16.13 -15.72
CA TYR A 460 -10.78 -15.46 -16.89
C TYR A 460 -11.43 -15.94 -18.18
N PHE A 461 -11.75 -15.01 -19.07
CA PHE A 461 -12.40 -15.29 -20.35
C PHE A 461 -12.07 -14.20 -21.36
N LEU A 462 -12.26 -14.48 -22.64
CA LEU A 462 -12.22 -13.46 -23.69
C LEU A 462 -13.51 -12.66 -23.72
N THR A 463 -13.39 -11.37 -23.88
CA THR A 463 -14.52 -10.43 -24.04
C THR A 463 -14.17 -9.33 -25.04
N LYS A 464 -15.13 -8.46 -25.35
CA LYS A 464 -14.92 -7.32 -26.25
C LYS A 464 -15.24 -6.03 -25.51
N ASP A 465 -14.42 -5.02 -25.70
CA ASP A 465 -14.73 -3.65 -25.32
C ASP A 465 -15.04 -2.83 -26.58
N THR A 466 -16.32 -2.64 -26.84
CA THR A 466 -16.81 -1.97 -28.05
C THR A 466 -17.33 -0.57 -27.81
N LYS A 467 -17.42 -0.16 -26.52
CA LYS A 467 -18.01 1.14 -26.15
C LYS A 467 -16.92 2.15 -25.89
N PRO A 468 -16.90 3.30 -26.60
CA PRO A 468 -15.98 4.36 -26.28
C PRO A 468 -16.25 4.97 -24.90
N PRO A 469 -15.25 5.65 -24.29
CA PRO A 469 -15.43 6.35 -23.03
C PRO A 469 -16.61 7.34 -23.07
N SER A 470 -17.40 7.39 -22.02
CA SER A 470 -18.48 8.37 -21.88
C SER A 470 -17.96 9.69 -21.35
N ILE A 471 -18.44 10.81 -21.88
CA ILE A 471 -18.07 12.17 -21.49
C ILE A 471 -19.34 12.94 -21.19
N LYS A 472 -19.49 13.50 -19.97
CA LYS A 472 -20.65 14.28 -19.54
C LYS A 472 -20.20 15.52 -18.75
N PRO A 473 -20.61 16.74 -19.15
CA PRO A 473 -20.35 17.92 -18.34
C PRO A 473 -21.09 17.84 -17.00
N ILE A 474 -20.52 18.43 -15.94
CA ILE A 474 -21.08 18.41 -14.57
C ILE A 474 -21.63 19.77 -14.20
N ASN A 475 -20.88 20.86 -14.43
CA ASN A 475 -21.19 22.19 -13.92
C ASN A 475 -21.30 23.25 -15.01
N PHE A 476 -21.34 22.86 -16.27
CA PHE A 476 -21.55 23.76 -17.40
C PHE A 476 -22.45 23.10 -18.46
N GLN A 477 -22.96 23.89 -19.38
CA GLN A 477 -23.79 23.45 -20.49
C GLN A 477 -23.33 24.14 -21.79
N ASN A 478 -23.47 23.45 -22.91
CA ASN A 478 -23.20 24.03 -24.22
C ASN A 478 -24.05 25.29 -24.46
N GLY A 479 -23.49 26.34 -25.00
CA GLY A 479 -24.16 27.60 -25.29
C GLY A 479 -24.42 28.49 -24.08
N LYS A 480 -23.84 28.23 -22.89
CA LYS A 480 -24.09 29.00 -21.66
C LYS A 480 -22.85 29.77 -21.20
N LEU A 481 -23.10 30.83 -20.42
CA LEU A 481 -22.07 31.59 -19.72
C LEU A 481 -21.42 30.75 -18.61
N VAL A 482 -20.13 30.96 -18.38
CA VAL A 482 -19.31 30.23 -17.40
C VAL A 482 -18.50 31.13 -16.46
N ASP A 483 -18.78 32.44 -16.43
CA ASP A 483 -18.01 33.45 -15.66
C ASP A 483 -17.98 33.21 -14.16
N ASN A 484 -19.03 32.61 -13.62
CA ASN A 484 -19.13 32.25 -12.19
C ASN A 484 -18.38 30.98 -11.82
N LEU A 485 -17.70 30.35 -12.79
CA LEU A 485 -16.98 29.10 -12.57
C LEU A 485 -15.48 29.37 -12.50
N SER A 486 -14.79 28.79 -11.52
CA SER A 486 -13.33 28.72 -11.48
C SER A 486 -12.76 27.47 -12.13
N ILE A 487 -13.60 26.46 -12.37
CA ILE A 487 -13.23 25.13 -12.86
C ILE A 487 -14.34 24.56 -13.74
N LEU A 488 -14.00 24.09 -14.95
CA LEU A 488 -14.89 23.29 -15.79
C LEU A 488 -14.72 21.79 -15.41
N LYS A 489 -15.82 21.12 -15.07
CA LYS A 489 -15.82 19.71 -14.62
C LYS A 489 -16.57 18.83 -15.58
N LEU A 490 -15.96 17.68 -15.92
CA LEU A 490 -16.56 16.62 -16.73
C LEU A 490 -16.47 15.29 -16.00
N ARG A 491 -17.53 14.52 -16.05
CA ARG A 491 -17.49 13.11 -15.69
C ARG A 491 -17.06 12.31 -16.92
N VAL A 492 -15.92 11.64 -16.81
CA VAL A 492 -15.36 10.81 -17.90
C VAL A 492 -15.15 9.42 -17.34
N ASN A 493 -15.79 8.44 -17.97
CA ASN A 493 -15.75 7.06 -17.51
C ASN A 493 -15.71 6.09 -18.68
N ASP A 494 -14.94 5.04 -18.53
CA ASP A 494 -14.93 3.90 -19.39
C ASP A 494 -15.57 2.68 -18.71
N ASN A 495 -16.23 1.83 -19.51
CA ASN A 495 -17.00 0.73 -18.94
C ASN A 495 -16.15 -0.52 -18.66
N LEU A 496 -15.00 -0.70 -19.35
CA LEU A 496 -14.22 -1.92 -19.23
C LEU A 496 -12.71 -1.70 -19.25
N SER A 497 -12.11 -1.29 -20.38
CA SER A 497 -10.65 -1.26 -20.53
C SER A 497 -9.96 -0.09 -19.82
N GLY A 498 -10.70 0.95 -19.54
CA GLY A 498 -10.21 2.17 -18.89
C GLY A 498 -9.64 3.20 -19.86
N ILE A 499 -9.45 4.42 -19.37
CA ILE A 499 -8.95 5.54 -20.16
C ILE A 499 -7.44 5.39 -20.34
N LYS A 500 -6.98 5.39 -21.60
CA LYS A 500 -5.58 5.32 -21.98
C LYS A 500 -4.98 6.71 -22.22
N LYS A 501 -5.71 7.56 -22.93
CA LYS A 501 -5.22 8.86 -23.37
C LYS A 501 -6.37 9.85 -23.50
N TYR A 502 -6.08 11.10 -23.22
CA TYR A 502 -7.00 12.21 -23.49
C TYR A 502 -6.25 13.48 -23.83
N ASN A 503 -6.88 14.36 -24.60
CA ASN A 503 -6.40 15.71 -24.89
C ASN A 503 -7.59 16.66 -24.92
N ALA A 504 -7.41 17.79 -24.29
CA ALA A 504 -8.35 18.90 -24.30
C ALA A 504 -7.75 20.10 -25.04
N TYR A 505 -8.60 20.82 -25.75
CA TYR A 505 -8.25 22.03 -26.48
C TYR A 505 -9.30 23.10 -26.23
N ILE A 506 -8.88 24.35 -26.10
CA ILE A 506 -9.76 25.51 -26.11
C ILE A 506 -9.29 26.45 -27.24
N ASN A 507 -10.22 26.78 -28.13
CA ASN A 507 -9.96 27.60 -29.34
C ASN A 507 -8.78 27.07 -30.17
N GLY A 508 -8.59 25.75 -30.22
CA GLY A 508 -7.51 25.08 -30.92
C GLY A 508 -6.22 24.88 -30.12
N ASP A 509 -6.03 25.61 -29.03
CA ASP A 509 -4.87 25.48 -28.14
C ASP A 509 -5.02 24.37 -27.15
N TRP A 510 -3.98 23.53 -26.97
CA TRP A 510 -3.97 22.49 -25.95
C TRP A 510 -4.06 23.10 -24.55
N ILE A 511 -4.98 22.60 -23.74
CA ILE A 511 -5.21 23.03 -22.37
C ILE A 511 -4.95 21.89 -21.39
N LEU A 512 -4.31 22.20 -20.25
CA LEU A 512 -4.09 21.23 -19.19
C LEU A 512 -5.43 20.82 -18.58
N MET A 513 -5.75 19.53 -18.69
CA MET A 513 -6.90 18.90 -18.05
C MET A 513 -6.42 17.92 -16.98
N GLU A 514 -6.78 18.14 -15.73
CA GLU A 514 -6.48 17.24 -14.63
C GLU A 514 -7.42 16.04 -14.62
N HIS A 515 -6.93 14.88 -14.17
CA HIS A 515 -7.68 13.63 -14.12
C HIS A 515 -7.63 12.98 -12.75
N GLU A 516 -8.81 12.71 -12.19
CA GLU A 516 -9.02 11.96 -10.94
C GLU A 516 -9.80 10.67 -11.24
N PRO A 517 -9.15 9.56 -11.60
CA PRO A 517 -9.83 8.31 -12.01
C PRO A 517 -10.76 7.74 -10.95
N LYS A 518 -10.41 7.84 -9.66
CA LYS A 518 -11.23 7.32 -8.55
C LYS A 518 -12.60 7.98 -8.41
N ARG A 519 -12.76 9.20 -8.98
CA ARG A 519 -14.01 9.97 -9.02
C ARG A 519 -14.63 9.99 -10.42
N ASN A 520 -13.98 9.39 -11.41
CA ASN A 520 -14.32 9.53 -12.83
C ASN A 520 -14.41 11.01 -13.25
N LEU A 521 -13.51 11.85 -12.72
CA LEU A 521 -13.54 13.29 -12.87
C LEU A 521 -12.35 13.78 -13.69
N MET A 522 -12.64 14.59 -14.71
CA MET A 522 -11.66 15.44 -15.39
C MET A 522 -12.06 16.90 -15.22
N PHE A 523 -11.08 17.79 -15.11
CA PHE A 523 -11.40 19.21 -14.94
C PHE A 523 -10.30 20.13 -15.52
N ILE A 524 -10.73 21.32 -15.95
CA ILE A 524 -9.87 22.41 -16.42
C ILE A 524 -10.03 23.57 -15.43
N GLU A 525 -8.93 24.09 -14.91
CA GLU A 525 -8.94 25.32 -14.12
C GLU A 525 -8.93 26.54 -15.05
N PHE A 526 -9.80 27.52 -14.80
CA PHE A 526 -9.83 28.75 -15.59
C PHE A 526 -8.51 29.54 -15.52
N SER A 527 -7.76 29.44 -14.43
CA SER A 527 -6.40 30.00 -14.33
C SER A 527 -5.40 29.46 -15.35
N ASN A 528 -5.74 28.38 -16.03
CA ASN A 528 -4.92 27.81 -17.10
C ASN A 528 -5.27 28.37 -18.49
N LEU A 529 -6.34 29.13 -18.62
CA LEU A 529 -6.74 29.76 -19.87
C LEU A 529 -5.81 30.95 -20.17
N LYS A 530 -5.31 31.01 -21.38
CA LYS A 530 -4.46 32.12 -21.86
C LYS A 530 -5.25 33.20 -22.60
N SER A 531 -6.49 32.89 -22.96
CA SER A 531 -7.29 33.69 -23.85
C SER A 531 -8.35 34.48 -23.09
N ASP A 532 -8.49 35.74 -23.38
CA ASP A 532 -9.56 36.63 -22.94
C ASP A 532 -10.76 36.59 -23.90
N ASP A 533 -10.83 35.57 -24.77
CA ASP A 533 -11.91 35.42 -25.74
C ASP A 533 -13.25 35.29 -25.05
N SER A 534 -14.26 35.99 -25.55
CA SER A 534 -15.65 35.89 -25.09
C SER A 534 -16.30 34.56 -25.42
N LYS A 535 -15.76 33.82 -26.39
CA LYS A 535 -16.22 32.48 -26.81
C LYS A 535 -15.09 31.47 -26.65
N LEU A 536 -15.39 30.37 -25.95
CA LEU A 536 -14.47 29.26 -25.68
C LEU A 536 -14.99 27.98 -26.34
N GLU A 537 -14.31 27.52 -27.38
CA GLU A 537 -14.59 26.26 -28.08
C GLU A 537 -13.82 25.11 -27.43
N LEU A 538 -14.45 24.43 -26.49
CA LEU A 538 -13.89 23.27 -25.79
C LEU A 538 -14.01 22.02 -26.65
N ASN A 539 -12.87 21.41 -26.99
CA ASN A 539 -12.79 20.10 -27.65
C ASN A 539 -12.04 19.13 -26.75
N LEU A 540 -12.67 18.00 -26.40
CA LEU A 540 -12.08 16.92 -25.61
C LEU A 540 -12.11 15.62 -26.40
N ILE A 541 -10.95 14.99 -26.57
CA ILE A 541 -10.78 13.69 -27.22
C ILE A 541 -10.32 12.70 -26.15
N VAL A 542 -11.04 11.59 -25.98
CA VAL A 542 -10.71 10.54 -25.00
C VAL A 542 -10.63 9.19 -25.71
N GLU A 543 -9.55 8.48 -25.51
CA GLU A 543 -9.27 7.13 -26.02
C GLU A 543 -9.15 6.12 -24.88
N ASP A 544 -9.81 4.97 -24.99
CA ASP A 544 -9.66 3.85 -24.07
C ASP A 544 -8.43 2.97 -24.40
N VAL A 545 -8.16 1.95 -23.58
CA VAL A 545 -6.97 1.10 -23.74
C VAL A 545 -7.03 0.24 -25.01
N VAL A 546 -8.21 -0.13 -25.46
CA VAL A 546 -8.38 -0.91 -26.72
C VAL A 546 -8.54 -0.01 -27.96
N GLY A 547 -8.54 1.33 -27.79
CA GLY A 547 -8.52 2.30 -28.88
C GLY A 547 -9.89 2.74 -29.39
N ASN A 548 -10.98 2.58 -28.61
CA ASN A 548 -12.23 3.26 -28.93
C ASN A 548 -12.12 4.74 -28.53
N VAL A 549 -12.61 5.64 -29.37
CA VAL A 549 -12.46 7.09 -29.20
C VAL A 549 -13.81 7.76 -29.08
N ASN A 550 -13.94 8.67 -28.10
CA ASN A 550 -15.04 9.62 -28.02
C ASN A 550 -14.52 11.05 -28.13
N LYS A 551 -15.27 11.91 -28.83
CA LYS A 551 -15.00 13.33 -28.99
C LYS A 551 -16.17 14.12 -28.40
N PHE A 552 -15.88 15.06 -27.56
CA PHE A 552 -16.85 15.99 -26.97
C PHE A 552 -16.51 17.40 -27.39
N HIS A 553 -17.55 18.16 -27.73
CA HIS A 553 -17.45 19.58 -28.11
C HIS A 553 -18.48 20.39 -27.32
N ALA A 554 -18.08 21.60 -26.89
CA ALA A 554 -18.98 22.59 -26.32
C ALA A 554 -18.49 24.02 -26.59
N SER A 555 -19.40 24.90 -27.02
CA SER A 555 -19.19 26.34 -27.08
C SER A 555 -19.62 26.94 -25.76
N LEU A 556 -18.75 27.67 -25.09
CA LEU A 556 -18.99 28.33 -23.80
C LEU A 556 -18.75 29.82 -23.95
N TYR A 557 -19.40 30.64 -23.17
CA TYR A 557 -19.30 32.09 -23.27
C TYR A 557 -18.80 32.72 -21.97
N ARG A 558 -18.09 33.84 -22.10
CA ARG A 558 -17.61 34.66 -20.99
C ARG A 558 -17.96 36.12 -21.25
N GLU A 559 -18.32 36.85 -20.19
CA GLU A 559 -18.40 38.32 -20.25
C GLU A 559 -16.94 38.87 -20.27
N ILE A 560 -16.65 39.73 -21.20
CA ILE A 560 -15.37 40.46 -21.20
C ILE A 560 -15.57 41.60 -20.19
N VAL A 561 -14.90 41.53 -19.06
CA VAL A 561 -14.77 42.66 -18.15
C VAL A 561 -13.73 43.59 -18.78
N ASN A 562 -14.24 44.67 -19.40
CA ASN A 562 -13.42 45.75 -19.93
C ASN A 562 -12.66 46.48 -18.81
#